data_0c4e261f91effa392c16a951b453a9cf
#
_entry.id   0c4e261f91effa392c16a951b453a9cf
#
_cell.length_a   1.000
_cell.length_b   1.000
_cell.length_c   1.000
_cell.angle_alpha   90.00
_cell.angle_beta   90.00
_cell.angle_gamma   90.00
#
_symmetry.space_group_name_H-M   'P 1'
#
loop_
_entity.id
_entity.type
_entity.pdbx_description
1 polymer ?
#
loop_
_entity_poly.entity_id
_entity_poly.type
_entity_poly.pdbx_seq_one_letter_code
_entity_poly.pdbx_strand_id
1 'polypeptide(L)'
;FSAVLQGLFSEFRSFRIGPDELETGAQRVSNAVLQKKLQELALCMSAYEEELQLHGQIDGDPIMDLVHALPQSPLMENCHVFVDGFHWFTPVHFELLYMLFDLAVESVITVDLPADPKRILANKGRHGIFNRSVEILENLHKEYGTKLSFQSFTGHRGTPVLQSLEENFFHGKHNTTAEHIPLVSAYNREREADWVARDILSYIESSPNARYRDICIMLRESETYGDTLEKV
;
A
#
# COMPACT_ATOMS: atom_id res chain seq x y z
N PHE A 1 5.40 -24.50 11.23
CA PHE A 1 5.50 -23.64 12.43
C PHE A 1 6.64 -22.63 12.27
N SER A 2 7.87 -23.05 11.96
CA SER A 2 9.03 -22.16 11.81
C SER A 2 8.83 -21.09 10.72
N ALA A 3 8.31 -21.45 9.54
CA ALA A 3 8.06 -20.49 8.47
C ALA A 3 7.02 -19.41 8.87
N VAL A 4 6.03 -19.77 9.69
CA VAL A 4 5.03 -18.82 10.21
C VAL A 4 5.68 -17.84 11.19
N LEU A 5 6.54 -18.32 12.09
CA LEU A 5 7.28 -17.46 13.01
C LEU A 5 8.26 -16.54 12.29
N GLN A 6 8.97 -17.06 11.28
CA GLN A 6 9.88 -16.25 10.46
C GLN A 6 9.13 -15.12 9.75
N GLY A 7 7.99 -15.41 9.14
CA GLY A 7 7.15 -14.37 8.52
C GLY A 7 6.67 -13.33 9.52
N LEU A 8 6.23 -13.78 10.71
CA LEU A 8 5.79 -12.89 11.77
C LEU A 8 6.93 -12.00 12.31
N PHE A 9 8.12 -12.55 12.49
CA PHE A 9 9.29 -11.77 12.94
C PHE A 9 9.76 -10.77 11.89
N SER A 10 9.70 -11.13 10.60
CA SER A 10 9.94 -10.19 9.50
C SER A 10 8.94 -9.03 9.52
N GLU A 11 7.65 -9.34 9.73
CA GLU A 11 6.62 -8.31 9.87
C GLU A 11 6.88 -7.41 11.10
N PHE A 12 7.18 -7.97 12.25
CA PHE A 12 7.50 -7.19 13.45
C PHE A 12 8.68 -6.26 13.22
N ARG A 13 9.76 -6.72 12.60
CA ARG A 13 10.91 -5.87 12.27
C ARG A 13 10.55 -4.72 11.34
N SER A 14 9.71 -4.97 10.34
CA SER A 14 9.26 -3.90 9.43
C SER A 14 8.49 -2.79 10.13
N PHE A 15 7.90 -3.11 11.30
CA PHE A 15 7.24 -2.16 12.20
C PHE A 15 8.10 -1.69 13.37
N ARG A 16 9.38 -2.03 13.39
CA ARG A 16 10.29 -1.72 14.52
C ARG A 16 9.82 -2.29 15.84
N ILE A 17 9.24 -3.48 15.81
CA ILE A 17 8.81 -4.22 16.98
C ILE A 17 9.86 -5.31 17.26
N GLY A 18 10.64 -5.13 18.32
CA GLY A 18 11.58 -6.12 18.83
C GLY A 18 11.04 -6.85 20.07
N PRO A 19 11.85 -7.69 20.69
CA PRO A 19 11.48 -8.39 21.93
C PRO A 19 11.03 -7.46 23.06
N ASP A 20 11.71 -6.33 23.24
CA ASP A 20 11.41 -5.35 24.30
C ASP A 20 10.05 -4.66 24.08
N GLU A 21 9.71 -4.34 22.82
CA GLU A 21 8.40 -3.77 22.47
C GLU A 21 7.29 -4.78 22.69
N LEU A 22 7.53 -6.06 22.39
CA LEU A 22 6.55 -7.14 22.67
C LEU A 22 6.32 -7.31 24.17
N GLU A 23 7.37 -7.30 24.99
CA GLU A 23 7.24 -7.36 26.45
C GLU A 23 6.50 -6.14 27.00
N THR A 24 6.85 -4.95 26.54
CA THR A 24 6.15 -3.71 26.92
C THR A 24 4.67 -3.75 26.50
N GLY A 25 4.40 -4.27 25.31
CA GLY A 25 3.04 -4.50 24.81
C GLY A 25 2.26 -5.47 25.68
N ALA A 26 2.91 -6.57 26.11
CA ALA A 26 2.30 -7.57 26.98
C ALA A 26 1.84 -6.96 28.34
N GLN A 27 2.62 -6.04 28.90
CA GLN A 27 2.27 -5.37 30.15
C GLN A 27 1.06 -4.44 30.05
N ARG A 28 0.76 -3.94 28.84
CA ARG A 28 -0.35 -3.01 28.59
C ARG A 28 -1.68 -3.69 28.25
N VAL A 29 -1.65 -4.98 27.98
CA VAL A 29 -2.82 -5.75 27.57
C VAL A 29 -3.52 -6.36 28.78
N SER A 30 -4.83 -6.14 28.91
CA SER A 30 -5.64 -6.71 29.99
C SER A 30 -6.05 -8.17 29.75
N ASN A 31 -5.97 -8.68 28.52
CA ASN A 31 -6.30 -10.06 28.20
C ASN A 31 -5.13 -10.99 28.52
N ALA A 32 -5.28 -11.83 29.52
CA ALA A 32 -4.23 -12.73 30.00
C ALA A 32 -3.70 -13.71 28.93
N VAL A 33 -4.55 -14.16 28.00
CA VAL A 33 -4.13 -15.06 26.90
C VAL A 33 -3.25 -14.31 25.91
N LEU A 34 -3.63 -13.09 25.54
CA LEU A 34 -2.84 -12.26 24.63
C LEU A 34 -1.54 -11.82 25.29
N GLN A 35 -1.57 -11.47 26.58
CA GLN A 35 -0.38 -11.13 27.36
C GLN A 35 0.64 -12.27 27.31
N LYS A 36 0.20 -13.51 27.60
CA LYS A 36 1.07 -14.69 27.58
C LYS A 36 1.63 -14.95 26.18
N LYS A 37 0.81 -14.81 25.14
CA LYS A 37 1.27 -14.96 23.74
C LYS A 37 2.36 -13.97 23.38
N LEU A 38 2.20 -12.70 23.74
CA LEU A 38 3.21 -11.67 23.48
C LEU A 38 4.52 -11.96 24.20
N GLN A 39 4.47 -12.43 25.47
CA GLN A 39 5.66 -12.84 26.22
C GLN A 39 6.36 -14.05 25.58
N GLU A 40 5.61 -15.07 25.16
CA GLU A 40 6.17 -16.23 24.46
C GLU A 40 6.80 -15.84 23.12
N LEU A 41 6.18 -14.93 22.37
CA LEU A 41 6.74 -14.40 21.12
C LEU A 41 8.01 -13.59 21.36
N ALA A 42 8.07 -12.79 22.40
CA ALA A 42 9.27 -12.04 22.78
C ALA A 42 10.43 -12.98 23.10
N LEU A 43 10.20 -14.03 23.89
CA LEU A 43 11.21 -15.05 24.18
C LEU A 43 11.69 -15.78 22.93
N CYS A 44 10.76 -16.19 22.05
CA CYS A 44 11.11 -16.85 20.79
C CYS A 44 11.93 -15.93 19.87
N MET A 45 11.59 -14.64 19.82
CA MET A 45 12.29 -13.68 18.98
C MET A 45 13.69 -13.39 19.53
N SER A 46 13.85 -13.22 20.87
CA SER A 46 15.17 -13.08 21.50
C SER A 46 16.07 -14.30 21.24
N ALA A 47 15.56 -15.50 21.45
CA ALA A 47 16.33 -16.72 21.22
C ALA A 47 16.74 -16.87 19.74
N TYR A 48 15.88 -16.47 18.83
CA TYR A 48 16.17 -16.49 17.40
C TYR A 48 17.28 -15.48 17.03
N GLU A 49 17.23 -14.28 17.58
CA GLU A 49 18.25 -13.25 17.37
C GLU A 49 19.61 -13.63 17.96
N GLU A 50 19.61 -14.22 19.15
CA GLU A 50 20.83 -14.76 19.78
C GLU A 50 21.47 -15.87 18.92
N GLU A 51 20.67 -16.78 18.37
CA GLU A 51 21.15 -17.87 17.53
C GLU A 51 21.74 -17.35 16.21
N LEU A 52 21.11 -16.35 15.59
CA LEU A 52 21.66 -15.68 14.41
C LEU A 52 23.02 -15.04 14.71
N GLN A 53 23.16 -14.34 15.85
CA GLN A 53 24.41 -13.71 16.25
C GLN A 53 25.52 -14.74 16.50
N LEU A 54 25.19 -15.85 17.19
CA LEU A 54 26.14 -16.94 17.47
C LEU A 54 26.72 -17.56 16.18
N HIS A 55 25.92 -17.64 15.12
CA HIS A 55 26.31 -18.20 13.84
C HIS A 55 26.82 -17.16 12.83
N GLY A 56 26.91 -15.88 13.23
CA GLY A 56 27.31 -14.79 12.34
C GLY A 56 26.34 -14.64 11.14
N GLN A 57 25.10 -15.11 11.31
CA GLN A 57 24.05 -14.98 10.31
C GLN A 57 23.27 -13.70 10.58
N ILE A 58 22.91 -13.03 9.51
CA ILE A 58 22.04 -11.86 9.54
C ILE A 58 20.74 -12.28 8.85
N ASP A 59 19.68 -12.34 9.59
CA ASP A 59 18.32 -12.36 9.01
C ASP A 59 17.96 -10.89 8.73
N GLY A 60 18.69 -10.33 7.74
CA GLY A 60 18.60 -8.91 7.40
C GLY A 60 17.24 -8.59 6.81
N ASP A 61 16.62 -7.52 7.28
CA ASP A 61 15.61 -6.84 6.51
C ASP A 61 16.34 -6.21 5.30
N PRO A 62 16.09 -6.67 4.04
CA PRO A 62 16.78 -6.14 2.86
C PRO A 62 16.66 -4.63 2.72
N ILE A 63 15.61 -4.04 3.29
CA ILE A 63 15.37 -2.59 3.27
C ILE A 63 16.36 -1.88 4.20
N MET A 64 16.66 -2.46 5.37
CA MET A 64 17.66 -1.89 6.28
C MET A 64 19.07 -1.96 5.72
N ASP A 65 19.41 -3.05 5.04
CA ASP A 65 20.68 -3.16 4.34
C ASP A 65 20.84 -2.07 3.27
N LEU A 66 19.73 -1.77 2.54
CA LEU A 66 19.69 -0.66 1.59
C LEU A 66 19.88 0.70 2.30
N VAL A 67 19.19 0.96 3.40
CA VAL A 67 19.33 2.21 4.17
C VAL A 67 20.78 2.45 4.56
N HIS A 68 21.50 1.41 4.97
CA HIS A 68 22.91 1.52 5.34
C HIS A 68 23.86 1.66 4.15
N ALA A 69 23.54 1.08 3.00
CA ALA A 69 24.39 1.08 1.81
C ALA A 69 24.23 2.34 0.93
N LEU A 70 23.03 2.92 0.91
CA LEU A 70 22.68 4.06 0.03
C LEU A 70 23.61 5.27 0.18
N PRO A 71 24.02 5.74 1.39
CA PRO A 71 24.87 6.92 1.55
C PRO A 71 26.25 6.76 0.90
N GLN A 72 26.70 5.53 0.68
CA GLN A 72 28.00 5.24 0.07
C GLN A 72 27.87 4.80 -1.40
N SER A 73 26.65 4.78 -1.92
CA SER A 73 26.39 4.32 -3.28
C SER A 73 26.60 5.43 -4.30
N PRO A 74 27.44 5.21 -5.34
CA PRO A 74 27.58 6.17 -6.42
C PRO A 74 26.30 6.40 -7.22
N LEU A 75 25.30 5.53 -7.09
CA LEU A 75 23.98 5.70 -7.72
C LEU A 75 23.22 6.92 -7.18
N MET A 76 23.55 7.35 -5.98
CA MET A 76 22.90 8.52 -5.36
C MET A 76 23.54 9.87 -5.77
N GLU A 77 24.66 9.86 -6.48
CA GLU A 77 25.29 11.08 -6.99
C GLU A 77 24.41 11.74 -8.06
N ASN A 78 23.95 12.97 -7.78
CA ASN A 78 23.04 13.74 -8.65
C ASN A 78 21.72 13.01 -9.00
N CYS A 79 21.25 12.17 -8.09
CA CYS A 79 20.03 11.38 -8.28
C CYS A 79 18.77 12.25 -8.10
N HIS A 80 17.75 11.99 -8.93
CA HIS A 80 16.37 12.46 -8.75
C HIS A 80 15.52 11.27 -8.38
N VAL A 81 14.70 11.39 -7.33
CA VAL A 81 13.87 10.30 -6.82
C VAL A 81 12.41 10.56 -7.11
N PHE A 82 11.75 9.61 -7.75
CA PHE A 82 10.32 9.63 -8.03
C PHE A 82 9.67 8.41 -7.38
N VAL A 83 8.69 8.66 -6.51
CA VAL A 83 7.94 7.63 -5.78
C VAL A 83 6.48 7.71 -6.19
N ASP A 84 5.96 6.68 -6.83
CA ASP A 84 4.60 6.66 -7.38
C ASP A 84 3.88 5.35 -7.10
N GLY A 85 2.56 5.41 -6.87
CA GLY A 85 1.70 4.24 -6.69
C GLY A 85 1.77 3.57 -5.32
N PHE A 86 2.34 4.21 -4.31
CA PHE A 86 2.37 3.70 -2.94
C PHE A 86 1.23 4.28 -2.11
N HIS A 87 0.50 3.40 -1.44
CA HIS A 87 -0.64 3.79 -0.61
C HIS A 87 -0.34 3.77 0.89
N TRP A 88 0.77 3.18 1.31
CA TRP A 88 1.21 3.13 2.70
C TRP A 88 2.67 2.71 2.81
N PHE A 89 3.31 3.05 3.93
CA PHE A 89 4.66 2.67 4.27
C PHE A 89 4.72 2.13 5.70
N THR A 90 5.56 1.13 5.93
CA THR A 90 5.96 0.75 7.29
C THR A 90 6.97 1.76 7.84
N PRO A 91 7.25 1.77 9.15
CA PRO A 91 8.28 2.63 9.71
C PRO A 91 9.66 2.48 9.01
N VAL A 92 10.05 1.25 8.68
CA VAL A 92 11.31 0.96 7.97
C VAL A 92 11.28 1.51 6.52
N HIS A 93 10.14 1.42 5.85
CA HIS A 93 9.98 2.06 4.54
C HIS A 93 10.09 3.58 4.61
N PHE A 94 9.58 4.21 5.67
CA PHE A 94 9.76 5.66 5.86
C PHE A 94 11.23 6.03 6.07
N GLU A 95 12.00 5.23 6.81
CA GLU A 95 13.45 5.47 6.96
C GLU A 95 14.18 5.40 5.63
N LEU A 96 13.88 4.40 4.80
CA LEU A 96 14.40 4.32 3.44
C LEU A 96 14.00 5.55 2.60
N LEU A 97 12.73 5.94 2.67
CA LEU A 97 12.21 7.08 1.93
C LEU A 97 12.91 8.38 2.33
N TYR A 98 13.08 8.62 3.63
CA TYR A 98 13.77 9.79 4.13
C TYR A 98 15.24 9.79 3.70
N MET A 99 15.94 8.64 3.80
CA MET A 99 17.30 8.52 3.33
C MET A 99 17.42 8.83 1.83
N LEU A 100 16.53 8.30 1.01
CA LEU A 100 16.49 8.56 -0.43
C LEU A 100 16.27 10.05 -0.72
N PHE A 101 15.34 10.68 -0.01
CA PHE A 101 15.00 12.09 -0.21
C PHE A 101 16.13 13.04 0.26
N ASP A 102 16.82 12.68 1.34
CA ASP A 102 17.93 13.48 1.87
C ASP A 102 19.19 13.40 0.98
N LEU A 103 19.38 12.29 0.27
CA LEU A 103 20.51 12.10 -0.65
C LEU A 103 20.24 12.62 -2.06
N ALA A 104 18.99 12.73 -2.45
CA ALA A 104 18.60 13.14 -3.80
C ALA A 104 18.71 14.67 -3.99
N VAL A 105 18.98 15.08 -5.24
CA VAL A 105 18.95 16.50 -5.63
C VAL A 105 17.52 17.03 -5.60
N GLU A 106 16.56 16.20 -6.03
CA GLU A 106 15.15 16.49 -6.03
C GLU A 106 14.36 15.20 -5.80
N SER A 107 13.28 15.29 -5.06
CA SER A 107 12.40 14.15 -4.79
C SER A 107 10.95 14.52 -5.02
N VAL A 108 10.22 13.62 -5.67
CA VAL A 108 8.79 13.76 -5.94
C VAL A 108 8.09 12.49 -5.48
N ILE A 109 7.02 12.64 -4.73
CA ILE A 109 6.13 11.54 -4.34
C ILE A 109 4.69 11.88 -4.69
N THR A 110 3.99 10.93 -5.33
CA THR A 110 2.55 11.04 -5.56
C THR A 110 1.79 10.41 -4.41
N VAL A 111 0.76 11.09 -3.95
CA VAL A 111 -0.10 10.60 -2.86
C VAL A 111 -1.56 10.90 -3.19
N ASP A 112 -2.41 9.89 -3.14
CA ASP A 112 -3.85 10.03 -3.34
C ASP A 112 -4.49 10.63 -2.08
N LEU A 113 -5.05 11.83 -2.20
CA LEU A 113 -5.62 12.55 -1.06
C LEU A 113 -7.07 12.96 -1.33
N PRO A 114 -7.95 12.97 -0.30
CA PRO A 114 -9.36 13.32 -0.45
C PRO A 114 -9.60 14.83 -0.60
N ALA A 115 -8.59 15.65 -0.35
CA ALA A 115 -8.68 17.11 -0.39
C ALA A 115 -7.30 17.75 -0.51
N ASP A 116 -7.26 19.08 -0.60
CA ASP A 116 -6.03 19.86 -0.58
C ASP A 116 -5.15 19.50 0.63
N PRO A 117 -3.83 19.23 0.44
CA PRO A 117 -2.93 18.82 1.51
C PRO A 117 -2.89 19.77 2.69
N LYS A 118 -2.91 21.08 2.44
CA LYS A 118 -2.89 22.10 3.52
C LYS A 118 -4.14 22.04 4.38
N ARG A 119 -5.29 21.75 3.76
CA ARG A 119 -6.55 21.57 4.48
C ARG A 119 -6.55 20.31 5.32
N ILE A 120 -5.97 19.21 4.82
CA ILE A 120 -5.82 17.96 5.56
C ILE A 120 -4.94 18.16 6.78
N LEU A 121 -3.77 18.77 6.60
CA LEU A 121 -2.81 19.04 7.68
C LEU A 121 -3.37 19.99 8.75
N ALA A 122 -4.26 20.92 8.37
CA ALA A 122 -4.93 21.81 9.31
C ALA A 122 -6.04 21.13 10.13
N ASN A 123 -6.65 20.07 9.62
CA ASN A 123 -7.80 19.41 10.22
C ASN A 123 -7.44 17.95 10.56
N LYS A 124 -7.06 17.71 11.80
CA LYS A 124 -6.84 16.34 12.30
C LYS A 124 -8.18 15.61 12.41
N GLY A 125 -8.48 14.77 11.44
CA GLY A 125 -9.71 13.99 11.40
C GLY A 125 -9.48 12.59 10.83
N ARG A 126 -10.55 11.75 10.87
CA ARG A 126 -10.54 10.49 10.15
C ARG A 126 -10.91 10.74 8.69
N HIS A 127 -10.10 10.21 7.79
CA HIS A 127 -10.27 10.38 6.34
C HIS A 127 -10.75 9.10 5.64
N GLY A 128 -11.37 8.19 6.38
CA GLY A 128 -11.93 6.94 5.85
C GLY A 128 -10.88 6.06 5.16
N ILE A 129 -11.12 5.75 3.90
CA ILE A 129 -10.18 4.92 3.10
C ILE A 129 -8.84 5.61 2.85
N PHE A 130 -8.77 6.94 2.94
CA PHE A 130 -7.55 7.73 2.72
C PHE A 130 -6.67 7.85 3.96
N ASN A 131 -7.03 7.24 5.10
CA ASN A 131 -6.25 7.38 6.33
C ASN A 131 -4.78 7.03 6.13
N ARG A 132 -4.46 5.97 5.37
CA ARG A 132 -3.07 5.57 5.11
C ARG A 132 -2.31 6.57 4.24
N SER A 133 -2.96 7.10 3.22
CA SER A 133 -2.37 8.14 2.37
C SER A 133 -2.16 9.46 3.14
N VAL A 134 -3.11 9.80 4.02
CA VAL A 134 -2.98 10.94 4.91
C VAL A 134 -1.84 10.76 5.91
N GLU A 135 -1.63 9.55 6.42
CA GLU A 135 -0.48 9.21 7.28
C GLU A 135 0.86 9.47 6.55
N ILE A 136 0.95 9.14 5.26
CA ILE A 136 2.13 9.48 4.45
C ILE A 136 2.36 10.98 4.45
N LEU A 137 1.33 11.77 4.16
CA LEU A 137 1.41 13.23 4.15
C LEU A 137 1.82 13.80 5.51
N GLU A 138 1.24 13.29 6.61
CA GLU A 138 1.54 13.73 7.98
C GLU A 138 2.99 13.42 8.36
N ASN A 139 3.50 12.23 8.04
CA ASN A 139 4.87 11.84 8.30
C ASN A 139 5.87 12.70 7.50
N LEU A 140 5.61 12.92 6.20
CA LEU A 140 6.43 13.80 5.37
C LEU A 140 6.39 15.24 5.88
N HIS A 141 5.23 15.72 6.30
CA HIS A 141 5.12 17.08 6.85
C HIS A 141 5.85 17.23 8.20
N LYS A 142 5.81 16.19 9.02
CA LYS A 142 6.56 16.16 10.30
C LYS A 142 8.07 16.23 10.06
N GLU A 143 8.57 15.52 9.04
CA GLU A 143 9.99 15.42 8.74
C GLU A 143 10.51 16.68 7.99
N TYR A 144 9.82 17.09 6.95
CA TYR A 144 10.30 18.13 6.03
C TYR A 144 9.65 19.50 6.22
N GLY A 145 8.49 19.59 6.85
CA GLY A 145 7.83 20.86 7.18
C GLY A 145 7.63 21.78 5.98
N THR A 146 8.22 22.97 6.07
CA THR A 146 8.13 24.01 5.03
C THR A 146 8.94 23.73 3.75
N LYS A 147 9.78 22.69 3.75
CA LYS A 147 10.50 22.27 2.55
C LYS A 147 9.57 21.55 1.54
N LEU A 148 8.39 21.08 1.98
CA LEU A 148 7.42 20.47 1.10
C LEU A 148 6.74 21.50 0.21
N SER A 149 6.72 21.22 -1.08
CA SER A 149 5.86 21.91 -2.05
C SER A 149 4.77 20.97 -2.53
N PHE A 150 3.57 21.48 -2.75
CA PHE A 150 2.42 20.70 -3.17
C PHE A 150 1.98 21.10 -4.57
N GLN A 151 1.83 20.10 -5.44
CA GLN A 151 1.26 20.28 -6.75
C GLN A 151 0.05 19.35 -6.89
N SER A 152 -1.12 19.90 -7.20
CA SER A 152 -2.32 19.11 -7.46
C SER A 152 -2.43 18.78 -8.93
N PHE A 153 -2.70 17.51 -9.20
CA PHE A 153 -3.05 17.03 -10.53
C PHE A 153 -4.58 16.91 -10.61
N THR A 154 -5.20 17.70 -11.48
CA THR A 154 -6.65 17.73 -11.68
C THR A 154 -7.09 17.11 -13.00
N GLY A 155 -6.21 16.36 -13.64
CA GLY A 155 -6.50 15.71 -14.93
C GLY A 155 -7.33 14.44 -14.75
N HIS A 156 -8.61 14.50 -15.08
CA HIS A 156 -9.44 13.30 -15.18
C HIS A 156 -9.17 12.60 -16.51
N ARG A 157 -8.75 11.33 -16.45
CA ARG A 157 -8.51 10.49 -17.64
C ARG A 157 -9.73 9.66 -18.05
N GLY A 158 -10.79 9.72 -17.27
CA GLY A 158 -12.00 8.92 -17.46
C GLY A 158 -13.10 9.62 -18.28
N THR A 159 -14.12 8.86 -18.59
CA THR A 159 -15.38 9.40 -19.11
C THR A 159 -16.06 10.27 -18.05
N PRO A 160 -17.00 11.16 -18.39
CA PRO A 160 -17.76 11.96 -17.43
C PRO A 160 -18.43 11.12 -16.33
N VAL A 161 -18.80 9.87 -16.64
CA VAL A 161 -19.39 8.93 -15.68
C VAL A 161 -18.37 8.48 -14.65
N LEU A 162 -17.18 8.10 -15.10
CA LEU A 162 -16.10 7.69 -14.18
C LEU A 162 -15.62 8.85 -13.31
N GLN A 163 -15.56 10.05 -13.89
CA GLN A 163 -15.28 11.26 -13.12
C GLN A 163 -16.32 11.52 -12.06
N SER A 164 -17.59 11.40 -12.40
CA SER A 164 -18.70 11.55 -11.44
C SER A 164 -18.67 10.46 -10.36
N LEU A 165 -18.30 9.24 -10.70
CA LEU A 165 -18.12 8.16 -9.74
C LEU A 165 -16.99 8.49 -8.77
N GLU A 166 -15.83 8.90 -9.27
CA GLU A 166 -14.67 9.29 -8.46
C GLU A 166 -15.02 10.39 -7.46
N GLU A 167 -15.70 11.45 -7.92
CA GLU A 167 -16.06 12.60 -7.09
C GLU A 167 -17.10 12.28 -6.01
N ASN A 168 -17.97 11.29 -6.22
CA ASN A 168 -19.15 11.08 -5.40
C ASN A 168 -19.20 9.73 -4.68
N PHE A 169 -18.43 8.73 -5.08
CA PHE A 169 -18.52 7.36 -4.58
C PHE A 169 -18.42 7.25 -3.05
N PHE A 170 -17.53 8.01 -2.43
CA PHE A 170 -17.32 8.00 -0.98
C PHE A 170 -18.05 9.13 -0.24
N HIS A 171 -18.73 10.00 -0.97
CA HIS A 171 -19.41 11.16 -0.37
C HIS A 171 -20.92 10.96 -0.21
N GLY A 172 -21.46 9.82 -0.65
CA GLY A 172 -22.89 9.50 -0.56
C GLY A 172 -23.78 10.46 -1.35
N LYS A 173 -23.21 11.23 -2.28
CA LYS A 173 -23.97 12.12 -3.15
C LYS A 173 -24.48 11.33 -4.35
N HIS A 174 -25.79 11.37 -4.55
CA HIS A 174 -26.38 10.79 -5.75
C HIS A 174 -26.16 11.74 -6.92
N ASN A 175 -25.51 11.25 -7.97
CA ASN A 175 -25.43 11.95 -9.23
C ASN A 175 -26.41 11.32 -10.24
N THR A 176 -27.15 12.17 -10.94
CA THR A 176 -28.19 11.79 -11.91
C THR A 176 -27.67 11.71 -13.34
N THR A 177 -26.38 11.38 -13.55
CA THR A 177 -25.88 11.15 -14.89
C THR A 177 -26.55 9.94 -15.52
N ALA A 178 -27.01 10.08 -16.75
CA ALA A 178 -27.81 9.07 -17.46
C ALA A 178 -27.03 7.82 -17.90
N GLU A 179 -25.72 7.81 -17.73
CA GLU A 179 -24.87 6.69 -18.07
C GLU A 179 -24.71 5.74 -16.87
N HIS A 180 -24.81 4.44 -17.14
CA HIS A 180 -24.78 3.42 -16.12
C HIS A 180 -23.43 2.69 -16.12
N ILE A 181 -22.88 2.51 -14.93
CA ILE A 181 -21.84 1.53 -14.68
C ILE A 181 -22.56 0.24 -14.26
N PRO A 182 -22.51 -0.84 -15.06
CA PRO A 182 -23.22 -2.05 -14.71
C PRO A 182 -22.58 -2.69 -13.46
N LEU A 183 -23.41 -3.08 -12.50
CA LEU A 183 -23.05 -3.92 -11.39
C LEU A 183 -23.70 -5.29 -11.58
N VAL A 184 -22.89 -6.30 -11.74
CA VAL A 184 -23.35 -7.65 -12.04
C VAL A 184 -23.07 -8.56 -10.85
N SER A 185 -24.04 -9.39 -10.50
CA SER A 185 -23.90 -10.45 -9.49
C SER A 185 -24.11 -11.80 -10.17
N ALA A 186 -23.11 -12.65 -10.10
CA ALA A 186 -23.17 -14.00 -10.65
C ALA A 186 -23.36 -15.05 -9.52
N TYR A 187 -23.87 -16.22 -9.88
CA TYR A 187 -24.10 -17.29 -8.92
C TYR A 187 -22.80 -17.92 -8.38
N ASN A 188 -21.79 -18.01 -9.22
CA ASN A 188 -20.45 -18.49 -8.87
C ASN A 188 -19.40 -17.84 -9.77
N ARG A 189 -18.11 -18.10 -9.48
CA ARG A 189 -16.96 -17.56 -10.22
C ARG A 189 -16.94 -17.92 -11.70
N GLU A 190 -17.35 -19.14 -12.03
CA GLU A 190 -17.40 -19.62 -13.43
C GLU A 190 -18.43 -18.82 -14.23
N ARG A 191 -19.60 -18.56 -13.65
CA ARG A 191 -20.63 -17.74 -14.28
C ARG A 191 -20.25 -16.27 -14.38
N GLU A 192 -19.49 -15.79 -13.40
CA GLU A 192 -18.94 -14.44 -13.44
C GLU A 192 -17.92 -14.30 -14.58
N ALA A 193 -17.00 -15.26 -14.72
CA ALA A 193 -16.01 -15.28 -15.79
C ALA A 193 -16.69 -15.42 -17.18
N ASP A 194 -17.67 -16.31 -17.34
CA ASP A 194 -18.45 -16.46 -18.55
C ASP A 194 -19.19 -15.17 -18.95
N TRP A 195 -19.76 -14.47 -17.95
CA TRP A 195 -20.40 -13.17 -18.18
C TRP A 195 -19.39 -12.13 -18.65
N VAL A 196 -18.23 -12.01 -17.98
CA VAL A 196 -17.16 -11.05 -18.34
C VAL A 196 -16.68 -11.32 -19.77
N ALA A 197 -16.44 -12.57 -20.14
CA ALA A 197 -16.00 -12.94 -21.48
C ALA A 197 -17.03 -12.55 -22.55
N ARG A 198 -18.32 -12.77 -22.30
CA ARG A 198 -19.40 -12.39 -23.22
C ARG A 198 -19.56 -10.88 -23.33
N ASP A 199 -19.41 -10.15 -22.23
CA ASP A 199 -19.46 -8.69 -22.21
C ASP A 199 -18.32 -8.09 -23.03
N ILE A 200 -17.10 -8.63 -22.87
CA ILE A 200 -15.94 -8.25 -23.69
C ILE A 200 -16.18 -8.52 -25.18
N LEU A 201 -16.67 -9.71 -25.53
CA LEU A 201 -16.99 -10.05 -26.93
C LEU A 201 -18.01 -9.09 -27.50
N SER A 202 -19.09 -8.83 -26.78
CA SER A 202 -20.15 -7.90 -27.20
C SER A 202 -19.60 -6.48 -27.40
N TYR A 203 -18.70 -6.03 -26.51
CA TYR A 203 -18.05 -4.72 -26.64
C TYR A 203 -17.15 -4.65 -27.87
N ILE A 204 -16.34 -5.67 -28.13
CA ILE A 204 -15.47 -5.72 -29.33
C ILE A 204 -16.30 -5.75 -30.62
N GLU A 205 -17.40 -6.53 -30.64
CA GLU A 205 -18.29 -6.61 -31.82
C GLU A 205 -19.03 -5.29 -32.09
N SER A 206 -19.41 -4.58 -31.05
CA SER A 206 -20.14 -3.31 -31.16
C SER A 206 -19.26 -2.08 -31.39
N SER A 207 -17.95 -2.21 -31.15
CA SER A 207 -17.00 -1.09 -31.17
C SER A 207 -15.90 -1.31 -32.23
N PRO A 208 -16.01 -0.77 -33.45
CA PRO A 208 -15.11 -1.09 -34.57
C PRO A 208 -13.63 -0.83 -34.35
N ASN A 209 -13.30 0.06 -33.40
CA ASN A 209 -11.92 0.43 -33.07
C ASN A 209 -11.41 -0.22 -31.77
N ALA A 210 -12.23 -0.97 -31.04
CA ALA A 210 -11.85 -1.62 -29.81
C ALA A 210 -11.00 -2.87 -30.09
N ARG A 211 -10.00 -3.08 -29.25
CA ARG A 211 -9.11 -4.24 -29.33
C ARG A 211 -9.02 -4.88 -27.96
N TYR A 212 -8.82 -6.17 -27.89
CA TYR A 212 -8.63 -6.89 -26.61
C TYR A 212 -7.55 -6.26 -25.70
N ARG A 213 -6.48 -5.74 -26.29
CA ARG A 213 -5.41 -5.06 -25.53
C ARG A 213 -5.82 -3.73 -24.90
N ASP A 214 -6.96 -3.18 -25.28
CA ASP A 214 -7.51 -1.94 -24.73
C ASP A 214 -8.42 -2.21 -23.50
N ILE A 215 -8.61 -3.50 -23.16
CA ILE A 215 -9.46 -3.99 -22.08
C ILE A 215 -8.58 -4.57 -20.98
N CYS A 216 -8.88 -4.24 -19.72
CA CYS A 216 -8.19 -4.75 -18.55
C CYS A 216 -9.19 -5.34 -17.57
N ILE A 217 -8.95 -6.56 -17.11
CA ILE A 217 -9.70 -7.20 -16.03
C ILE A 217 -8.89 -7.03 -14.75
N MET A 218 -9.42 -6.27 -13.78
CA MET A 218 -8.79 -6.09 -12.48
C MET A 218 -9.32 -7.10 -11.48
N LEU A 219 -8.44 -7.88 -10.89
CA LEU A 219 -8.76 -8.90 -9.90
C LEU A 219 -8.14 -8.55 -8.56
N ARG A 220 -8.87 -8.77 -7.48
CA ARG A 220 -8.31 -8.63 -6.13
C ARG A 220 -7.33 -9.75 -5.81
N GLU A 221 -7.62 -10.97 -6.24
CA GLU A 221 -6.84 -12.18 -6.02
C GLU A 221 -6.71 -12.94 -7.34
N SER A 222 -5.58 -12.79 -8.01
CA SER A 222 -5.32 -13.45 -9.29
C SER A 222 -5.28 -14.98 -9.17
N GLU A 223 -4.76 -15.52 -8.07
CA GLU A 223 -4.68 -16.96 -7.82
C GLU A 223 -6.06 -17.62 -7.76
N THR A 224 -7.06 -16.88 -7.29
CA THR A 224 -8.42 -17.39 -7.13
C THR A 224 -9.23 -17.40 -8.43
N TYR A 225 -8.96 -16.47 -9.34
CA TYR A 225 -9.73 -16.25 -10.56
C TYR A 225 -8.97 -16.58 -11.84
N GLY A 226 -7.63 -16.62 -11.81
CA GLY A 226 -6.78 -16.76 -12.99
C GLY A 226 -7.16 -18.00 -13.81
N ASP A 227 -7.12 -19.16 -13.20
CA ASP A 227 -7.48 -20.44 -13.85
C ASP A 227 -8.91 -20.48 -14.40
N THR A 228 -9.83 -19.75 -13.79
CA THR A 228 -11.24 -19.70 -14.23
C THR A 228 -11.40 -18.82 -15.46
N LEU A 229 -10.68 -17.67 -15.48
CA LEU A 229 -10.70 -16.74 -16.61
C LEU A 229 -9.94 -17.27 -17.83
N GLU A 230 -8.86 -18.03 -17.63
CA GLU A 230 -8.12 -18.67 -18.72
C GLU A 230 -8.91 -19.75 -19.46
N LYS A 231 -9.92 -20.34 -18.82
CA LYS A 231 -10.75 -21.43 -19.38
C LYS A 231 -11.98 -20.93 -20.16
N VAL A 232 -12.32 -19.67 -20.06
CA VAL A 232 -13.48 -19.05 -20.69
C VAL A 232 -13.05 -18.22 -21.90
#